data_7102ee94187bca8f8ac1079796cf1a26
#
_entry.id   7102ee94187bca8f8ac1079796cf1a26
#
_cell.length_a   1.000
_cell.length_b   1.000
_cell.length_c   1.000
_cell.angle_alpha   90.00
_cell.angle_beta   90.00
_cell.angle_gamma   90.00
#
_symmetry.space_group_name_H-M   'P 1'
#
loop_
_entity.id
_entity.type
_entity.pdbx_description
1 polymer ?
#
loop_
_entity_poly.entity_id
_entity_poly.type
_entity_poly.pdbx_seq_one_letter_code
_entity_poly.pdbx_strand_id
1 'polypeptide(L)'
;HSSHRRQRQMCIRDRIKHDDLIIATQGRSFWILDDMGLVRQLDDDSNTKLYDPENSTIGNWSSELNSNDSDGTSSFTGVNPANGVVIYYNIGKEDDGKKVSIKIYNEDNKLVREITSVSDSNFISYNGGPSREPVLSNKAGLNRFVWDTRHTSLIGVPYAYIEGSFRGHKAIPGKYNLILEIGNSSFNSEFEILRNPNFSVSDPVSYTHLRAHETRRY
;
A
#
# COMPACT_ATOMS: atom_id res chain seq x y z
N HIS A 1 12.50 3.33 -58.10
CA HIS A 1 13.15 2.71 -56.92
C HIS A 1 12.32 3.01 -55.68
N SER A 2 11.38 2.16 -55.40
CA SER A 2 10.61 2.15 -54.17
C SER A 2 11.47 1.53 -53.06
N SER A 3 12.09 2.34 -52.22
CA SER A 3 12.76 1.84 -51.02
C SER A 3 11.67 1.55 -49.96
N HIS A 4 11.22 0.35 -49.91
CA HIS A 4 10.48 -0.12 -48.74
C HIS A 4 11.41 -0.05 -47.53
N ARG A 5 11.29 1.06 -46.77
CA ARG A 5 11.77 1.06 -45.38
C ARG A 5 10.98 -0.05 -44.65
N ARG A 6 11.55 -1.22 -44.59
CA ARG A 6 11.12 -2.19 -43.59
C ARG A 6 11.25 -1.50 -42.25
N GLN A 7 10.15 -1.05 -41.71
CA GLN A 7 10.09 -0.79 -40.26
C GLN A 7 10.63 -2.05 -39.61
N ARG A 8 11.80 -1.91 -38.97
CA ARG A 8 12.33 -2.97 -38.13
C ARG A 8 11.26 -3.18 -37.07
N GLN A 9 10.51 -4.23 -37.21
CA GLN A 9 9.59 -4.70 -36.20
C GLN A 9 10.45 -4.95 -34.99
N MET A 10 10.48 -3.99 -34.03
CA MET A 10 11.03 -4.26 -32.71
C MET A 10 10.25 -5.44 -32.17
N CYS A 11 10.91 -6.55 -31.93
CA CYS A 11 10.31 -7.68 -31.24
C CYS A 11 10.08 -7.25 -29.80
N ILE A 12 8.96 -6.60 -29.56
CA ILE A 12 8.46 -6.31 -28.23
C ILE A 12 7.74 -7.59 -27.81
N ARG A 13 8.25 -8.25 -26.80
CA ARG A 13 7.50 -9.28 -26.09
C ARG A 13 6.96 -8.62 -24.84
N ASP A 14 5.66 -8.45 -24.80
CA ASP A 14 4.91 -7.97 -23.67
C ASP A 14 4.20 -9.12 -22.96
N ARG A 15 4.10 -9.03 -21.66
CA ARG A 15 3.32 -9.93 -20.82
C ARG A 15 2.66 -9.12 -19.72
N ILE A 16 1.43 -9.47 -19.42
CA ILE A 16 0.74 -9.02 -18.21
C ILE A 16 0.85 -10.14 -17.18
N LYS A 17 1.40 -9.84 -16.02
CA LYS A 17 1.50 -10.77 -14.89
C LYS A 17 1.22 -10.03 -13.60
N HIS A 18 0.23 -10.49 -12.85
CA HIS A 18 -0.22 -9.84 -11.61
C HIS A 18 -0.51 -8.34 -11.78
N ASP A 19 -1.13 -8.01 -12.91
CA ASP A 19 -1.47 -6.64 -13.31
C ASP A 19 -0.28 -5.71 -13.60
N ASP A 20 0.93 -6.26 -13.76
CA ASP A 20 2.10 -5.53 -14.23
C ASP A 20 2.31 -5.76 -15.72
N LEU A 21 2.65 -4.71 -16.44
CA LEU A 21 3.04 -4.80 -17.85
C LEU A 21 4.55 -4.91 -17.97
N ILE A 22 5.03 -6.05 -18.44
CA ILE A 22 6.45 -6.33 -18.65
C ILE A 22 6.76 -6.22 -20.13
N ILE A 23 7.64 -5.31 -20.52
CA ILE A 23 8.04 -5.06 -21.91
C ILE A 23 9.52 -5.41 -22.07
N ALA A 24 9.80 -6.36 -22.95
CA ALA A 24 11.16 -6.68 -23.37
C ALA A 24 11.48 -5.94 -24.67
N THR A 25 12.48 -5.09 -24.68
CA THR A 25 12.90 -4.33 -25.85
C THR A 25 14.23 -4.82 -26.39
N GLN A 26 14.41 -4.79 -27.72
CA GLN A 26 15.68 -5.16 -28.33
C GLN A 26 16.76 -4.10 -28.01
N GLY A 27 17.74 -4.46 -27.20
CA GLY A 27 18.91 -3.62 -26.89
C GLY A 27 18.70 -2.56 -25.80
N ARG A 28 17.54 -2.50 -25.12
CA ARG A 28 17.26 -1.56 -24.04
C ARG A 28 16.66 -2.19 -22.80
N SER A 29 17.00 -3.45 -22.51
CA SER A 29 16.56 -4.15 -21.28
C SER A 29 15.05 -4.41 -21.17
N PHE A 30 14.64 -4.79 -19.98
CA PHE A 30 13.26 -5.00 -19.60
C PHE A 30 12.71 -3.74 -18.92
N TRP A 31 11.46 -3.43 -19.23
CA TRP A 31 10.72 -2.37 -18.57
C TRP A 31 9.53 -2.99 -17.89
N ILE A 32 9.26 -2.58 -16.67
CA ILE A 32 8.09 -3.01 -15.91
C ILE A 32 7.29 -1.75 -15.62
N LEU A 33 6.02 -1.76 -16.00
CA LEU A 33 5.04 -0.77 -15.58
C LEU A 33 4.14 -1.44 -14.56
N ASP A 34 4.34 -1.09 -13.32
CA ASP A 34 3.57 -1.59 -12.19
C ASP A 34 2.18 -0.93 -12.15
N ASP A 35 1.27 -1.52 -11.37
CA ASP A 35 -0.06 -0.96 -11.07
C ASP A 35 -0.93 -0.68 -12.32
N MET A 36 -0.97 -1.62 -13.29
CA MET A 36 -1.83 -1.51 -14.47
C MET A 36 -3.32 -1.40 -14.10
N GLY A 37 -3.72 -1.93 -12.95
CA GLY A 37 -5.05 -1.75 -12.40
C GLY A 37 -5.40 -0.28 -12.19
N LEU A 38 -4.47 0.52 -11.69
CA LEU A 38 -4.63 1.97 -11.61
C LEU A 38 -4.76 2.59 -13.01
N VAL A 39 -3.86 2.22 -13.94
CA VAL A 39 -3.84 2.81 -15.30
C VAL A 39 -5.16 2.61 -16.02
N ARG A 40 -5.82 1.46 -15.83
CA ARG A 40 -7.15 1.16 -16.40
C ARG A 40 -8.28 2.00 -15.79
N GLN A 41 -8.10 2.49 -14.58
CA GLN A 41 -9.08 3.31 -13.87
C GLN A 41 -8.85 4.81 -14.06
N LEU A 42 -7.69 5.19 -14.62
CA LEU A 42 -7.40 6.59 -14.93
C LEU A 42 -8.33 7.07 -16.04
N ASP A 43 -8.93 8.22 -15.80
CA ASP A 43 -9.72 8.98 -16.76
C ASP A 43 -9.15 10.42 -16.83
N ASP A 44 -9.63 11.19 -17.79
CA ASP A 44 -9.26 12.60 -17.94
C ASP A 44 -9.93 13.51 -16.90
N ASP A 45 -10.70 12.93 -15.97
CA ASP A 45 -11.41 13.66 -14.94
C ASP A 45 -10.48 13.99 -13.77
N SER A 46 -10.32 15.28 -13.50
CA SER A 46 -9.49 15.79 -12.40
C SER A 46 -10.24 15.86 -11.06
N ASN A 47 -11.43 15.26 -10.98
CA ASN A 47 -12.26 15.28 -9.76
C ASN A 47 -11.64 14.41 -8.65
N THR A 48 -12.11 14.67 -7.44
CA THR A 48 -11.77 13.85 -6.27
C THR A 48 -12.34 12.45 -6.44
N LYS A 49 -11.48 11.43 -6.32
CA LYS A 49 -11.83 10.03 -6.59
C LYS A 49 -10.95 9.08 -5.77
N LEU A 50 -11.53 7.98 -5.34
CA LEU A 50 -10.82 6.81 -4.82
C LEU A 50 -10.73 5.76 -5.93
N TYR A 51 -9.54 5.24 -6.16
CA TYR A 51 -9.33 4.12 -7.08
C TYR A 51 -9.42 2.80 -6.31
N ASP A 52 -9.95 1.77 -6.97
CA ASP A 52 -10.07 0.45 -6.37
C ASP A 52 -8.68 -0.16 -6.18
N PRO A 53 -8.29 -0.46 -4.93
CA PRO A 53 -7.01 -1.08 -4.66
C PRO A 53 -6.93 -2.49 -5.23
N GLU A 54 -5.76 -2.90 -5.65
CA GLU A 54 -5.52 -4.29 -6.00
C GLU A 54 -5.45 -5.18 -4.76
N ASN A 55 -5.82 -6.45 -4.96
CA ASN A 55 -5.67 -7.45 -3.92
C ASN A 55 -4.18 -7.62 -3.57
N SER A 56 -3.88 -7.68 -2.29
CA SER A 56 -2.51 -7.79 -1.82
C SER A 56 -2.27 -9.11 -1.11
N THR A 57 -1.13 -9.73 -1.36
CA THR A 57 -0.74 -10.97 -0.68
C THR A 57 0.02 -10.64 0.60
N ILE A 58 -0.33 -11.29 1.72
CA ILE A 58 0.46 -11.17 2.94
C ILE A 58 1.87 -11.70 2.70
N GLY A 59 2.84 -10.82 2.84
CA GLY A 59 4.24 -11.15 2.69
C GLY A 59 5.14 -10.13 3.39
N ASN A 60 6.42 -10.41 3.35
CA ASN A 60 7.45 -9.45 3.66
C ASN A 60 8.48 -9.55 2.53
N TRP A 61 8.47 -8.57 1.67
CA TRP A 61 9.31 -8.53 0.46
C TRP A 61 10.58 -7.72 0.70
N SER A 62 10.89 -7.38 1.95
CA SER A 62 12.12 -6.67 2.24
C SER A 62 13.31 -7.55 1.84
N SER A 63 14.13 -7.07 0.95
CA SER A 63 15.42 -7.66 0.69
C SER A 63 16.36 -7.24 1.81
N GLU A 64 16.50 -8.05 2.82
CA GLU A 64 17.54 -7.84 3.86
C GLU A 64 18.94 -8.08 3.32
N LEU A 65 19.07 -8.62 2.11
CA LEU A 65 20.35 -9.10 1.56
C LEU A 65 21.27 -7.98 1.08
N ASN A 66 20.76 -6.80 0.73
CA ASN A 66 21.58 -5.61 0.44
C ASN A 66 20.74 -4.35 0.58
N SER A 67 20.73 -3.78 1.75
CA SER A 67 19.93 -2.62 2.10
C SER A 67 20.28 -1.33 1.36
N ASN A 68 21.39 -1.29 0.65
CA ASN A 68 21.87 -0.06 0.03
C ASN A 68 21.49 0.10 -1.45
N ASP A 69 21.09 -0.97 -2.14
CA ASP A 69 20.80 -0.94 -3.57
C ASP A 69 19.32 -1.20 -3.93
N SER A 70 18.48 -1.50 -2.93
CA SER A 70 17.08 -1.90 -3.16
C SER A 70 16.07 -0.74 -3.06
N ASP A 71 16.54 0.48 -2.85
CA ASP A 71 15.71 1.67 -2.77
C ASP A 71 15.35 2.29 -4.13
N GLY A 72 15.79 1.66 -5.23
CA GLY A 72 15.54 2.15 -6.58
C GLY A 72 16.37 3.38 -6.97
N THR A 73 17.35 3.77 -6.15
CA THR A 73 18.23 4.91 -6.48
C THR A 73 19.26 4.56 -7.55
N SER A 74 19.54 3.28 -7.76
CA SER A 74 20.38 2.78 -8.84
C SER A 74 19.57 2.65 -10.13
N SER A 75 20.06 3.20 -11.22
CA SER A 75 19.42 3.14 -12.56
C SER A 75 19.25 1.72 -13.13
N PHE A 76 19.84 0.72 -12.49
CA PHE A 76 19.87 -0.67 -12.97
C PHE A 76 19.22 -1.66 -11.98
N THR A 77 18.73 -1.20 -10.85
CA THR A 77 18.14 -2.04 -9.81
C THR A 77 16.64 -1.87 -9.79
N GLY A 78 15.88 -2.95 -9.87
CA GLY A 78 14.44 -2.93 -9.69
C GLY A 78 14.08 -2.72 -8.21
N VAL A 79 12.95 -2.07 -7.95
CA VAL A 79 12.37 -1.93 -6.62
C VAL A 79 11.46 -3.13 -6.36
N ASN A 80 11.50 -3.68 -5.15
CA ASN A 80 10.55 -4.71 -4.75
C ASN A 80 9.12 -4.14 -4.68
N PRO A 81 8.09 -4.97 -4.91
CA PRO A 81 6.71 -4.56 -4.69
C PRO A 81 6.50 -4.00 -3.28
N ALA A 82 5.55 -3.08 -3.14
CA ALA A 82 5.23 -2.51 -1.84
C ALA A 82 4.78 -3.60 -0.84
N ASN A 83 5.27 -3.51 0.40
CA ASN A 83 4.86 -4.42 1.48
C ASN A 83 3.52 -3.97 2.07
N GLY A 84 2.42 -4.27 1.39
CA GLY A 84 1.09 -3.91 1.84
C GLY A 84 0.12 -3.64 0.71
N VAL A 85 -0.99 -3.01 1.06
CA VAL A 85 -2.03 -2.60 0.10
C VAL A 85 -1.72 -1.20 -0.39
N VAL A 86 -1.58 -1.06 -1.71
CA VAL A 86 -1.36 0.24 -2.34
C VAL A 86 -2.70 0.90 -2.59
N ILE A 87 -2.89 2.07 -2.06
CA ILE A 87 -4.12 2.85 -2.15
C ILE A 87 -3.82 4.13 -2.94
N TYR A 88 -4.52 4.29 -4.06
CA TYR A 88 -4.45 5.48 -4.88
C TYR A 88 -5.72 6.31 -4.73
N TYR A 89 -5.57 7.60 -4.62
CA TYR A 89 -6.68 8.54 -4.61
C TYR A 89 -6.29 9.85 -5.29
N ASN A 90 -7.21 10.42 -6.02
CA ASN A 90 -7.05 11.74 -6.62
C ASN A 90 -7.77 12.79 -5.78
N ILE A 91 -7.14 13.93 -5.59
CA ILE A 91 -7.75 15.09 -4.93
C ILE A 91 -7.93 16.18 -5.97
N GLY A 92 -9.17 16.56 -6.20
CA GLY A 92 -9.50 17.67 -7.07
C GLY A 92 -8.98 19.01 -6.51
N LYS A 93 -8.78 19.99 -7.38
CA LYS A 93 -8.29 21.32 -6.99
C LYS A 93 -9.16 22.00 -5.93
N GLU A 94 -10.48 21.71 -5.93
CA GLU A 94 -11.44 22.25 -4.97
C GLU A 94 -11.30 21.68 -3.57
N ASP A 95 -10.66 20.51 -3.46
CA ASP A 95 -10.45 19.78 -2.22
C ASP A 95 -9.00 19.88 -1.72
N ASP A 96 -8.17 20.67 -2.39
CA ASP A 96 -6.77 20.87 -2.02
C ASP A 96 -6.63 21.39 -0.59
N GLY A 97 -5.77 20.74 0.19
CA GLY A 97 -5.53 21.10 1.59
C GLY A 97 -6.61 20.70 2.58
N LYS A 98 -7.76 20.14 2.15
CA LYS A 98 -8.79 19.63 3.06
C LYS A 98 -8.27 18.45 3.86
N LYS A 99 -8.89 18.19 5.01
CA LYS A 99 -8.58 17.01 5.82
C LYS A 99 -8.95 15.75 5.04
N VAL A 100 -7.99 14.82 4.95
CA VAL A 100 -8.14 13.49 4.37
C VAL A 100 -8.08 12.45 5.46
N SER A 101 -8.95 11.45 5.40
CA SER A 101 -8.96 10.32 6.31
C SER A 101 -9.22 9.04 5.52
N ILE A 102 -8.43 8.00 5.78
CA ILE A 102 -8.64 6.64 5.29
C ILE A 102 -9.00 5.76 6.47
N LYS A 103 -10.12 5.06 6.38
CA LYS A 103 -10.58 4.09 7.36
C LYS A 103 -10.70 2.72 6.72
N ILE A 104 -10.14 1.72 7.34
CA ILE A 104 -10.12 0.34 6.86
C ILE A 104 -10.87 -0.52 7.85
N TYR A 105 -11.87 -1.25 7.38
CA TYR A 105 -12.73 -2.13 8.15
C TYR A 105 -12.58 -3.57 7.68
N ASN A 106 -12.72 -4.53 8.59
CA ASN A 106 -12.79 -5.95 8.25
C ASN A 106 -14.21 -6.37 7.87
N GLU A 107 -14.41 -7.65 7.54
CA GLU A 107 -15.71 -8.24 7.20
C GLU A 107 -16.77 -8.06 8.29
N ASP A 108 -16.37 -8.00 9.56
CA ASP A 108 -17.25 -7.78 10.70
C ASP A 108 -17.57 -6.28 10.94
N ASN A 109 -17.21 -5.40 10.03
CA ASN A 109 -17.32 -3.95 10.16
C ASN A 109 -16.58 -3.37 11.38
N LYS A 110 -15.53 -4.05 11.86
CA LYS A 110 -14.65 -3.51 12.90
C LYS A 110 -13.56 -2.67 12.25
N LEU A 111 -13.32 -1.50 12.81
CA LEU A 111 -12.24 -0.62 12.40
C LEU A 111 -10.89 -1.29 12.68
N VAL A 112 -10.10 -1.51 11.63
CA VAL A 112 -8.76 -2.08 11.68
C VAL A 112 -7.71 -0.99 11.78
N ARG A 113 -7.84 0.03 10.94
CA ARG A 113 -6.90 1.14 10.88
C ARG A 113 -7.60 2.42 10.46
N GLU A 114 -7.19 3.52 11.07
CA GLU A 114 -7.50 4.87 10.61
C GLU A 114 -6.20 5.64 10.41
N ILE A 115 -6.07 6.31 9.26
CA ILE A 115 -4.94 7.16 8.92
C ILE A 115 -5.49 8.51 8.45
N THR A 116 -4.87 9.59 8.89
CA THR A 116 -5.33 10.94 8.57
C THR A 116 -4.23 11.79 7.97
N SER A 117 -4.61 12.89 7.32
CA SER A 117 -3.67 13.92 6.85
C SER A 117 -3.19 14.86 7.96
N VAL A 118 -3.73 14.72 9.17
CA VAL A 118 -3.37 15.55 10.32
C VAL A 118 -2.44 14.77 11.22
N SER A 119 -1.25 15.31 11.43
CA SER A 119 -0.28 14.72 12.36
C SER A 119 -0.72 14.97 13.82
N ASP A 120 -0.56 13.94 14.66
CA ASP A 120 -0.78 14.11 16.10
C ASP A 120 0.25 15.08 16.70
N SER A 121 -0.23 16.23 17.15
CA SER A 121 0.60 17.27 17.78
C SER A 121 1.07 16.88 19.19
N ASN A 122 0.37 15.95 19.83
CA ASN A 122 0.69 15.49 21.19
C ASN A 122 1.63 14.29 21.21
N PHE A 123 2.06 13.81 20.04
CA PHE A 123 2.97 12.67 19.95
C PHE A 123 4.35 13.02 20.51
N ILE A 124 4.75 12.30 21.56
CA ILE A 124 6.06 12.43 22.19
C ILE A 124 6.98 11.33 21.66
N SER A 125 8.03 11.74 20.95
CA SER A 125 9.07 10.82 20.49
C SER A 125 10.11 10.61 21.58
N TYR A 126 10.44 9.36 21.88
CA TYR A 126 11.51 9.00 22.81
C TYR A 126 12.27 7.76 22.31
N ASN A 127 13.49 7.59 22.77
CA ASN A 127 14.32 6.46 22.33
C ASN A 127 13.69 5.12 22.75
N GLY A 128 13.50 4.19 21.80
CA GLY A 128 12.82 2.91 22.01
C GLY A 128 11.29 3.01 22.07
N GLY A 129 10.70 4.18 21.83
CA GLY A 129 9.26 4.39 21.76
C GLY A 129 8.63 4.04 20.41
N PRO A 130 7.28 4.17 20.29
CA PRO A 130 6.59 3.97 19.03
C PRO A 130 7.03 4.96 17.95
N SER A 131 7.01 4.52 16.70
CA SER A 131 7.19 5.43 15.58
C SER A 131 5.94 6.30 15.40
N ARG A 132 6.12 7.52 14.90
CA ARG A 132 4.98 8.36 14.52
C ARG A 132 4.15 7.67 13.44
N GLU A 133 2.83 7.79 13.57
CA GLU A 133 1.91 7.29 12.55
C GLU A 133 2.13 7.98 11.20
N PRO A 134 1.98 7.25 10.08
CA PRO A 134 2.08 7.84 8.75
C PRO A 134 0.98 8.86 8.55
N VAL A 135 1.27 9.89 7.76
CA VAL A 135 0.34 10.97 7.45
C VAL A 135 -0.02 10.92 5.96
N LEU A 136 -1.31 11.05 5.65
CA LEU A 136 -1.79 11.10 4.28
C LEU A 136 -1.44 12.44 3.62
N SER A 137 -1.16 12.40 2.32
CA SER A 137 -1.09 13.62 1.52
C SER A 137 -2.50 14.20 1.32
N ASN A 138 -2.61 15.52 1.45
CA ASN A 138 -3.83 16.27 1.18
C ASN A 138 -3.67 17.26 0.02
N LYS A 139 -2.68 17.03 -0.85
CA LYS A 139 -2.41 17.89 -2.01
C LYS A 139 -3.22 17.46 -3.22
N ALA A 140 -3.66 18.44 -4.01
CA ALA A 140 -4.34 18.18 -5.27
C ALA A 140 -3.51 17.32 -6.22
N GLY A 141 -4.18 16.42 -6.95
CA GLY A 141 -3.61 15.46 -7.88
C GLY A 141 -3.61 14.03 -7.35
N LEU A 142 -2.92 13.15 -8.08
CA LEU A 142 -2.82 11.74 -7.75
C LEU A 142 -1.91 11.54 -6.53
N ASN A 143 -2.45 10.90 -5.51
CA ASN A 143 -1.75 10.56 -4.28
C ASN A 143 -1.67 9.04 -4.12
N ARG A 144 -0.59 8.57 -3.51
CA ARG A 144 -0.33 7.16 -3.24
C ARG A 144 -0.05 6.97 -1.76
N PHE A 145 -0.71 6.00 -1.16
CA PHE A 145 -0.47 5.56 0.21
C PHE A 145 -0.31 4.04 0.24
N VAL A 146 0.59 3.53 1.07
CA VAL A 146 0.77 2.09 1.26
C VAL A 146 0.39 1.75 2.69
N TRP A 147 -0.65 0.94 2.85
CA TRP A 147 -1.01 0.39 4.14
C TRP A 147 -0.23 -0.92 4.38
N ASP A 148 0.57 -0.96 5.43
CA ASP A 148 1.44 -2.08 5.81
C ASP A 148 0.68 -3.31 6.35
N THR A 149 -0.62 -3.38 6.13
CA THR A 149 -1.52 -4.43 6.62
C THR A 149 -1.51 -4.61 8.14
N ARG A 150 -1.25 -3.54 8.90
CA ARG A 150 -1.22 -3.59 10.36
C ARG A 150 -2.36 -2.79 10.97
N HIS A 151 -2.80 -3.28 12.10
CA HIS A 151 -3.68 -2.54 12.99
C HIS A 151 -2.99 -1.30 13.55
N THR A 152 -3.76 -0.47 14.22
CA THR A 152 -3.24 0.73 14.89
C THR A 152 -2.11 0.36 15.86
N SER A 153 -1.05 1.16 15.86
CA SER A 153 0.09 0.97 16.75
C SER A 153 -0.32 1.07 18.22
N LEU A 154 0.42 0.38 19.07
CA LEU A 154 0.21 0.43 20.50
C LEU A 154 0.66 1.79 21.04
N ILE A 155 -0.07 2.30 22.02
CA ILE A 155 0.32 3.49 22.76
C ILE A 155 1.49 3.14 23.65
N GLY A 156 2.61 3.84 23.50
CA GLY A 156 3.78 3.67 24.35
C GLY A 156 3.63 4.42 25.67
N VAL A 157 4.23 3.90 26.72
CA VAL A 157 4.43 4.64 27.96
C VAL A 157 5.78 5.38 27.86
N PRO A 158 5.82 6.71 27.99
CA PRO A 158 7.05 7.46 27.87
C PRO A 158 8.15 6.91 28.80
N TYR A 159 9.35 6.76 28.22
CA TYR A 159 10.54 6.25 28.89
C TYR A 159 10.47 4.81 29.42
N ALA A 160 9.39 4.08 29.13
CA ALA A 160 9.36 2.65 29.43
C ALA A 160 10.06 1.88 28.30
N TYR A 161 11.04 1.04 28.67
CA TYR A 161 11.64 0.08 27.75
C TYR A 161 10.73 -1.11 27.60
N ILE A 162 10.42 -1.50 26.36
CA ILE A 162 9.80 -2.76 26.05
C ILE A 162 10.69 -3.55 25.08
N GLU A 163 10.88 -4.81 25.36
CA GLU A 163 11.49 -5.74 24.40
C GLU A 163 10.43 -6.17 23.42
N GLY A 164 10.39 -5.52 22.24
CA GLY A 164 9.39 -5.80 21.22
C GLY A 164 9.12 -4.61 20.32
N SER A 165 8.00 -4.65 19.61
CA SER A 165 7.57 -3.62 18.69
C SER A 165 6.22 -3.04 19.12
N PHE A 166 6.09 -1.71 19.07
CA PHE A 166 4.81 -1.02 19.26
C PHE A 166 3.88 -1.13 18.05
N ARG A 167 4.35 -1.68 16.93
CA ARG A 167 3.51 -1.86 15.74
C ARG A 167 2.33 -2.75 16.04
N GLY A 168 1.16 -2.37 15.54
CA GLY A 168 -0.03 -3.21 15.59
C GLY A 168 0.22 -4.57 14.95
N HIS A 169 -0.54 -5.57 15.34
CA HIS A 169 -0.49 -6.89 14.71
C HIS A 169 -0.89 -6.81 13.24
N LYS A 170 -0.47 -7.77 12.43
CA LYS A 170 -0.85 -7.85 11.02
C LYS A 170 -2.33 -8.21 10.90
N ALA A 171 -2.99 -7.61 9.92
CA ALA A 171 -4.33 -8.00 9.52
C ALA A 171 -4.32 -9.43 8.96
N ILE A 172 -5.41 -10.15 9.12
CA ILE A 172 -5.57 -11.51 8.62
C ILE A 172 -6.00 -11.51 7.16
N PRO A 173 -5.77 -12.59 6.39
CA PRO A 173 -6.36 -12.73 5.06
C PRO A 173 -7.89 -12.64 5.11
N GLY A 174 -8.49 -12.00 4.12
CA GLY A 174 -9.93 -11.79 4.02
C GLY A 174 -10.27 -10.48 3.30
N LYS A 175 -11.56 -10.16 3.26
CA LYS A 175 -12.08 -8.95 2.61
C LYS A 175 -12.06 -7.77 3.56
N TYR A 176 -11.79 -6.60 3.01
CA TYR A 176 -11.71 -5.34 3.71
C TYR A 176 -12.46 -4.26 2.98
N ASN A 177 -13.12 -3.38 3.73
CA ASN A 177 -13.77 -2.19 3.21
C ASN A 177 -12.89 -0.98 3.49
N LEU A 178 -12.66 -0.19 2.45
CA LEU A 178 -11.88 1.04 2.47
C LEU A 178 -12.82 2.23 2.33
N ILE A 179 -12.75 3.16 3.26
CA ILE A 179 -13.48 4.43 3.21
C ILE A 179 -12.47 5.57 3.18
N LEU A 180 -12.51 6.35 2.12
CA LEU A 180 -11.78 7.60 1.98
C LEU A 180 -12.73 8.77 2.24
N GLU A 181 -12.41 9.61 3.21
CA GLU A 181 -13.14 10.83 3.51
C GLU A 181 -12.27 12.05 3.19
N ILE A 182 -12.79 12.98 2.40
CA ILE A 182 -12.14 14.26 2.07
C ILE A 182 -13.12 15.38 2.29
N GLY A 183 -12.86 16.20 3.31
CA GLY A 183 -13.82 17.23 3.72
C GLY A 183 -15.18 16.63 4.09
N ASN A 184 -16.21 16.84 3.26
CA ASN A 184 -17.57 16.31 3.44
C ASN A 184 -17.91 15.16 2.48
N SER A 185 -16.99 14.79 1.61
CA SER A 185 -17.19 13.72 0.62
C SER A 185 -16.64 12.40 1.15
N SER A 186 -17.33 11.30 0.83
CA SER A 186 -16.93 9.96 1.23
C SER A 186 -16.95 9.03 0.02
N PHE A 187 -15.92 8.22 -0.13
CA PHE A 187 -15.74 7.26 -1.21
C PHE A 187 -15.44 5.89 -0.61
N ASN A 188 -16.07 4.85 -1.14
CA ASN A 188 -15.91 3.49 -0.67
C ASN A 188 -15.30 2.61 -1.75
N SER A 189 -14.46 1.69 -1.33
CA SER A 189 -13.92 0.63 -2.17
C SER A 189 -13.69 -0.63 -1.34
N GLU A 190 -13.53 -1.76 -1.99
CA GLU A 190 -13.28 -3.05 -1.36
C GLU A 190 -12.00 -3.65 -1.94
N PHE A 191 -11.27 -4.40 -1.11
CA PHE A 191 -10.12 -5.17 -1.54
C PHE A 191 -9.99 -6.43 -0.70
N GLU A 192 -9.16 -7.36 -1.14
CA GLU A 192 -8.91 -8.61 -0.43
C GLU A 192 -7.41 -8.74 -0.09
N ILE A 193 -7.14 -9.15 1.14
CA ILE A 193 -5.82 -9.60 1.55
C ILE A 193 -5.74 -11.11 1.32
N LEU A 194 -4.91 -11.50 0.35
CA LEU A 194 -4.71 -12.89 -0.03
C LEU A 194 -3.68 -13.55 0.89
N ARG A 195 -3.84 -14.85 1.06
CA ARG A 195 -2.83 -15.68 1.75
C ARG A 195 -1.59 -15.82 0.90
N ASN A 196 -0.45 -15.88 1.55
CA ASN A 196 0.77 -16.28 0.87
C ASN A 196 0.70 -17.77 0.53
N PRO A 197 0.76 -18.15 -0.76
CA PRO A 197 0.65 -19.54 -1.19
C PRO A 197 1.81 -20.43 -0.67
N ASN A 198 2.89 -19.83 -0.25
CA ASN A 198 4.05 -20.56 0.28
C ASN A 198 3.91 -20.95 1.76
N PHE A 199 2.88 -20.47 2.45
CA PHE A 199 2.61 -20.80 3.85
C PHE A 199 1.29 -21.55 3.99
N SER A 200 1.36 -22.79 4.40
CA SER A 200 0.18 -23.65 4.67
C SER A 200 -0.37 -23.46 6.09
N VAL A 201 -0.53 -22.21 6.54
CA VAL A 201 -1.11 -21.92 7.86
C VAL A 201 -2.63 -21.92 7.75
N SER A 202 -3.30 -22.72 8.58
CA SER A 202 -4.76 -22.74 8.64
C SER A 202 -5.33 -21.48 9.30
N ASP A 203 -6.56 -21.09 8.92
CA ASP A 203 -7.26 -19.93 9.50
C ASP A 203 -7.33 -19.92 11.01
N PRO A 204 -7.66 -21.06 11.67
CA PRO A 204 -7.72 -21.09 13.12
C PRO A 204 -6.44 -20.64 13.82
N VAL A 205 -5.27 -20.92 13.23
CA VAL A 205 -3.97 -20.50 13.81
C VAL A 205 -3.77 -18.99 13.68
N SER A 206 -4.13 -18.41 12.55
CA SER A 206 -4.07 -16.96 12.35
C SER A 206 -4.98 -16.21 13.33
N TYR A 207 -6.19 -16.72 13.57
CA TYR A 207 -7.14 -16.16 14.54
C TYR A 207 -6.69 -16.32 16.00
N THR A 208 -6.05 -17.43 16.35
CA THR A 208 -5.53 -17.63 17.73
C THR A 208 -4.38 -16.68 18.04
N HIS A 209 -3.50 -16.40 17.08
CA HIS A 209 -2.48 -15.38 17.27
C HIS A 209 -3.07 -13.98 17.43
N LEU A 210 -4.11 -13.65 16.68
CA LEU A 210 -4.81 -12.37 16.81
C LEU A 210 -5.45 -12.23 18.20
N ARG A 211 -6.20 -13.24 18.65
CA ARG A 211 -6.82 -13.27 19.98
C ARG A 211 -5.80 -13.17 21.12
N ALA A 212 -4.66 -13.82 21.00
CA ALA A 212 -3.59 -13.73 22.00
C ALA A 212 -3.04 -12.29 22.13
N HIS A 213 -3.06 -11.51 21.06
CA HIS A 213 -2.68 -10.10 21.11
C HIS A 213 -3.79 -9.18 21.64
N GLU A 214 -5.06 -9.51 21.40
CA GLU A 214 -6.20 -8.75 21.94
C GLU A 214 -6.35 -8.92 23.44
N THR A 215 -6.12 -10.12 23.99
CA THR A 215 -6.23 -10.38 25.43
C THR A 215 -5.15 -9.74 26.29
N ARG A 216 -4.07 -9.21 25.69
CA ARG A 216 -3.03 -8.44 26.39
C ARG A 216 -3.37 -6.95 26.55
N ARG A 217 -4.54 -6.50 26.10
CA ARG A 217 -5.00 -5.11 26.18
C ARG A 217 -5.80 -4.75 27.44
N TYR A 218 -5.94 -5.69 28.42
CA TYR A 218 -6.63 -5.48 29.69
C TYR A 218 -5.68 -5.64 30.87
#